data_15817f4c0109bbdf13e2e7095958cb52
#
_entry.id   15817f4c0109bbdf13e2e7095958cb52
#
_cell.length_a   1.000
_cell.length_b   1.000
_cell.length_c   1.000
_cell.angle_alpha   90.00
_cell.angle_beta   90.00
_cell.angle_gamma   90.00
#
_symmetry.space_group_name_H-M   'P 1'
#
loop_
_entity.id
_entity.type
_entity.pdbx_description
1 polymer ?
#
loop_
_entity_poly.entity_id
_entity_poly.type
_entity_poly.pdbx_seq_one_letter_code
_entity_poly.pdbx_strand_id
1 'polypeptide(L)'
;MLGYTWIQWLFFFFFYSFFGWCFESTYVSLHEKRFVNRGFIRGPFLPLYGTGALMMLIVSMPFQDNLILTYVAGCVGATVLEYITGVLMETLFKVRYWDYSHKKFNFQGQICLESSLAWGLLTILMTRMIHKPIEAFALWLPSSVLTGVTMIVTVIFAADFALSFKAALDLRDVLVRMEQAKDELEKMQRRLDVILAVSEENWENRKKEWNQSVESTKAGFVQRRDELVSGIEKRFERAKELLPSGRLNVNREELFDLRSKFGVNLQRPELASFLKDFTKRDMLRGNPGMVSKKFSEALEELKKSAVEYKKREKK
;
A
#
# COMPACT_ATOMS: atom_id res chain seq x y z
N MET A 1 -35.50 6.38 15.69
CA MET A 1 -34.29 6.18 16.47
C MET A 1 -33.73 4.82 16.14
N LEU A 2 -32.44 4.73 15.88
CA LEU A 2 -31.73 3.47 15.66
C LEU A 2 -31.89 2.63 16.94
N GLY A 3 -32.57 1.48 16.89
CA GLY A 3 -33.02 0.71 18.07
C GLY A 3 -31.94 0.12 18.99
N TYR A 4 -30.65 0.45 18.75
CA TYR A 4 -29.51 -0.05 19.51
C TYR A 4 -28.80 1.04 20.29
N THR A 5 -28.20 0.66 21.43
CA THR A 5 -27.29 1.52 22.21
C THR A 5 -25.93 1.68 21.51
N TRP A 6 -25.16 2.70 21.87
CA TRP A 6 -23.80 2.91 21.35
C TRP A 6 -22.88 1.69 21.58
N ILE A 7 -23.03 1.01 22.72
CA ILE A 7 -22.26 -0.20 23.07
C ILE A 7 -22.63 -1.35 22.13
N GLN A 8 -23.90 -1.52 21.78
CA GLN A 8 -24.34 -2.54 20.83
C GLN A 8 -23.83 -2.27 19.42
N TRP A 9 -23.87 -1.02 18.97
CA TRP A 9 -23.28 -0.64 17.68
C TRP A 9 -21.78 -0.92 17.63
N LEU A 10 -21.06 -0.58 18.69
CA LEU A 10 -19.63 -0.83 18.77
C LEU A 10 -19.30 -2.33 18.86
N PHE A 11 -20.11 -3.09 19.57
CA PHE A 11 -20.03 -4.55 19.61
C PHE A 11 -20.23 -5.14 18.20
N PHE A 12 -21.26 -4.74 17.45
CA PHE A 12 -21.48 -5.19 16.07
C PHE A 12 -20.32 -4.83 15.17
N PHE A 13 -19.77 -3.62 15.30
CA PHE A 13 -18.57 -3.23 14.57
C PHE A 13 -17.42 -4.21 14.79
N PHE A 14 -17.09 -4.54 16.03
CA PHE A 14 -16.00 -5.48 16.32
C PHE A 14 -16.32 -6.90 15.88
N PHE A 15 -17.54 -7.33 16.09
CA PHE A 15 -17.99 -8.65 15.68
C PHE A 15 -17.82 -8.84 14.17
N TYR A 16 -18.34 -7.90 13.37
CA TYR A 16 -18.21 -7.98 11.92
C TYR A 16 -16.81 -7.73 11.42
N SER A 17 -16.03 -6.90 12.08
CA SER A 17 -14.61 -6.71 11.78
C SER A 17 -13.81 -8.00 11.98
N PHE A 18 -14.11 -8.76 13.04
CA PHE A 18 -13.46 -10.03 13.33
C PHE A 18 -13.84 -11.11 12.32
N PHE A 19 -15.13 -11.30 12.07
CA PHE A 19 -15.56 -12.30 11.09
C PHE A 19 -15.17 -11.94 9.66
N GLY A 20 -15.16 -10.67 9.31
CA GLY A 20 -14.62 -10.18 8.05
C GLY A 20 -13.13 -10.51 7.91
N TRP A 21 -12.36 -10.35 8.99
CA TRP A 21 -10.95 -10.75 9.02
C TRP A 21 -10.78 -12.27 8.86
N CYS A 22 -11.58 -13.09 9.52
CA CYS A 22 -11.56 -14.54 9.36
C CYS A 22 -11.80 -14.94 7.91
N PHE A 23 -12.83 -14.37 7.28
CA PHE A 23 -13.20 -14.66 5.90
C PHE A 23 -12.09 -14.25 4.92
N GLU A 24 -11.66 -13.00 4.97
CA GLU A 24 -10.67 -12.44 4.05
C GLU A 24 -9.28 -13.10 4.22
N SER A 25 -8.85 -13.31 5.48
CA SER A 25 -7.58 -13.97 5.75
C SER A 25 -7.57 -15.42 5.30
N THR A 26 -8.69 -16.14 5.44
CA THR A 26 -8.83 -17.50 4.94
C THR A 26 -8.78 -17.52 3.42
N TYR A 27 -9.57 -16.66 2.76
CA TYR A 27 -9.61 -16.58 1.30
C TYR A 27 -8.22 -16.27 0.71
N VAL A 28 -7.55 -15.24 1.21
CA VAL A 28 -6.22 -14.86 0.71
C VAL A 28 -5.17 -15.93 1.05
N SER A 29 -5.26 -16.56 2.24
CA SER A 29 -4.32 -17.63 2.63
C SER A 29 -4.43 -18.85 1.74
N LEU A 30 -5.63 -19.22 1.33
CA LEU A 30 -5.85 -20.33 0.39
C LEU A 30 -5.29 -20.01 -1.01
N HIS A 31 -5.48 -18.78 -1.48
CA HIS A 31 -4.96 -18.33 -2.77
C HIS A 31 -3.42 -18.25 -2.78
N GLU A 32 -2.83 -17.68 -1.73
CA GLU A 32 -1.38 -17.52 -1.57
C GLU A 32 -0.66 -18.80 -1.09
N LYS A 33 -1.39 -19.88 -0.75
CA LYS A 33 -0.87 -21.13 -0.18
C LYS A 33 0.03 -20.93 1.04
N ARG A 34 -0.24 -19.91 1.84
CA ARG A 34 0.44 -19.58 3.09
C ARG A 34 -0.48 -18.79 4.00
N PHE A 35 -0.26 -18.84 5.30
CA PHE A 35 -1.02 -18.00 6.21
C PHE A 35 -0.73 -16.50 5.94
N VAL A 36 -1.78 -15.73 5.68
CA VAL A 36 -1.77 -14.29 5.45
C VAL A 36 -2.71 -13.64 6.45
N ASN A 37 -2.16 -12.84 7.35
CA ASN A 37 -2.95 -11.95 8.19
C ASN A 37 -3.39 -10.74 7.35
N ARG A 38 -4.61 -10.81 6.83
CA ARG A 38 -5.13 -9.80 5.89
C ARG A 38 -5.68 -8.60 6.64
N GLY A 39 -5.36 -7.40 6.18
CA GLY A 39 -5.99 -6.17 6.64
C GLY A 39 -5.04 -5.02 6.87
N PHE A 40 -5.63 -3.90 7.28
CA PHE A 40 -4.89 -2.68 7.61
C PHE A 40 -4.22 -2.78 8.98
N ILE A 41 -4.92 -3.35 9.97
CA ILE A 41 -4.41 -3.53 11.33
C ILE A 41 -3.82 -4.92 11.54
N ARG A 42 -2.98 -5.09 12.56
CA ARG A 42 -2.27 -6.33 12.85
C ARG A 42 -3.14 -7.37 13.54
N GLY A 43 -4.04 -6.90 14.40
CA GLY A 43 -4.99 -7.75 15.13
C GLY A 43 -6.01 -8.38 14.20
N PRO A 44 -6.81 -9.32 14.72
CA PRO A 44 -7.77 -10.07 13.94
C PRO A 44 -9.05 -9.23 13.67
N PHE A 45 -8.88 -8.07 13.09
CA PHE A 45 -9.99 -7.18 12.74
C PHE A 45 -9.78 -6.55 11.38
N LEU A 46 -10.86 -6.47 10.59
CA LEU A 46 -10.94 -5.73 9.34
C LEU A 46 -11.95 -4.57 9.51
N PRO A 47 -11.47 -3.35 9.84
CA PRO A 47 -12.36 -2.20 10.10
C PRO A 47 -13.34 -1.92 8.96
N LEU A 48 -12.90 -2.12 7.71
CA LEU A 48 -13.73 -1.92 6.53
C LEU A 48 -14.96 -2.85 6.52
N TYR A 49 -14.81 -4.11 6.99
CA TYR A 49 -15.93 -5.04 7.08
C TYR A 49 -16.89 -4.66 8.20
N GLY A 50 -16.37 -4.20 9.34
CA GLY A 50 -17.20 -3.69 10.43
C GLY A 50 -18.00 -2.44 10.04
N THR A 51 -17.32 -1.45 9.45
CA THR A 51 -17.99 -0.23 8.98
C THR A 51 -18.96 -0.51 7.83
N GLY A 52 -18.61 -1.44 6.92
CA GLY A 52 -19.48 -1.89 5.83
C GLY A 52 -20.75 -2.56 6.35
N ALA A 53 -20.63 -3.47 7.33
CA ALA A 53 -21.77 -4.12 7.95
C ALA A 53 -22.70 -3.11 8.65
N LEU A 54 -22.14 -2.19 9.43
CA LEU A 54 -22.94 -1.11 10.05
C LEU A 54 -23.62 -0.24 9.01
N MET A 55 -22.91 0.13 7.93
CA MET A 55 -23.49 0.91 6.84
C MET A 55 -24.69 0.16 6.20
N MET A 56 -24.53 -1.14 5.89
CA MET A 56 -25.60 -1.95 5.32
C MET A 56 -26.83 -2.00 6.25
N LEU A 57 -26.62 -2.15 7.56
CA LEU A 57 -27.71 -2.13 8.55
C LEU A 57 -28.41 -0.77 8.56
N ILE A 58 -27.66 0.33 8.64
CA ILE A 58 -28.19 1.68 8.75
C ILE A 58 -29.00 2.05 7.50
N VAL A 59 -28.44 1.83 6.28
CA VAL A 59 -29.12 2.24 5.03
C VAL A 59 -30.33 1.37 4.72
N SER A 60 -30.38 0.13 5.23
CA SER A 60 -31.50 -0.79 5.00
C SER A 60 -32.65 -0.62 6.00
N MET A 61 -32.40 0.00 7.17
CA MET A 61 -33.43 0.19 8.21
C MET A 61 -34.74 0.80 7.70
N PRO A 62 -34.74 1.85 6.87
CA PRO A 62 -36.00 2.45 6.39
C PRO A 62 -36.76 1.55 5.39
N PHE A 63 -36.11 0.53 4.86
CA PHE A 63 -36.60 -0.27 3.71
C PHE A 63 -36.75 -1.76 4.03
N GLN A 64 -36.79 -2.15 5.30
CA GLN A 64 -36.79 -3.56 5.73
C GLN A 64 -37.93 -4.38 5.10
N ASP A 65 -39.07 -3.79 4.82
CA ASP A 65 -40.22 -4.48 4.22
C ASP A 65 -40.13 -4.61 2.67
N ASN A 66 -39.19 -3.91 2.04
CA ASN A 66 -39.04 -3.93 0.59
C ASN A 66 -37.63 -4.39 0.17
N LEU A 67 -37.54 -5.62 -0.37
CA LEU A 67 -36.28 -6.22 -0.80
C LEU A 67 -35.56 -5.42 -1.88
N ILE A 68 -36.30 -4.83 -2.82
CA ILE A 68 -35.72 -4.08 -3.92
C ILE A 68 -35.08 -2.79 -3.38
N LEU A 69 -35.78 -2.07 -2.51
CA LEU A 69 -35.23 -0.86 -1.90
C LEU A 69 -34.07 -1.19 -0.95
N THR A 70 -34.13 -2.29 -0.20
CA THR A 70 -32.98 -2.78 0.62
C THR A 70 -31.77 -3.07 -0.26
N TYR A 71 -31.97 -3.74 -1.40
CA TYR A 71 -30.90 -4.03 -2.36
C TYR A 71 -30.26 -2.74 -2.89
N VAL A 72 -31.09 -1.80 -3.39
CA VAL A 72 -30.61 -0.54 -3.96
C VAL A 72 -29.90 0.32 -2.90
N ALA A 73 -30.46 0.41 -1.69
CA ALA A 73 -29.83 1.15 -0.59
C ALA A 73 -28.47 0.56 -0.23
N GLY A 74 -28.36 -0.78 -0.22
CA GLY A 74 -27.09 -1.47 0.00
C GLY A 74 -26.07 -1.23 -1.11
N CYS A 75 -26.48 -1.31 -2.37
CA CYS A 75 -25.63 -0.97 -3.51
C CYS A 75 -25.04 0.44 -3.36
N VAL A 76 -25.91 1.42 -3.12
CA VAL A 76 -25.48 2.83 -3.03
C VAL A 76 -24.63 3.07 -1.78
N GLY A 77 -25.13 2.68 -0.60
CA GLY A 77 -24.46 2.99 0.67
C GLY A 77 -23.07 2.34 0.78
N ALA A 78 -22.96 1.04 0.45
CA ALA A 78 -21.69 0.35 0.51
C ALA A 78 -20.70 0.83 -0.57
N THR A 79 -21.18 1.15 -1.77
CA THR A 79 -20.33 1.72 -2.85
C THR A 79 -19.79 3.10 -2.46
N VAL A 80 -20.60 3.95 -1.84
CA VAL A 80 -20.11 5.26 -1.33
C VAL A 80 -19.05 5.07 -0.26
N LEU A 81 -19.27 4.15 0.69
CA LEU A 81 -18.29 3.85 1.74
C LEU A 81 -16.99 3.30 1.15
N GLU A 82 -17.08 2.35 0.21
CA GLU A 82 -15.93 1.75 -0.48
C GLU A 82 -15.11 2.82 -1.22
N TYR A 83 -15.78 3.72 -1.95
CA TYR A 83 -15.14 4.82 -2.66
C TYR A 83 -14.42 5.79 -1.72
N ILE A 84 -15.13 6.28 -0.68
CA ILE A 84 -14.55 7.22 0.29
C ILE A 84 -13.34 6.58 0.97
N THR A 85 -13.45 5.33 1.42
CA THR A 85 -12.36 4.62 2.07
C THR A 85 -11.17 4.43 1.13
N GLY A 86 -11.40 4.03 -0.12
CA GLY A 86 -10.37 3.83 -1.12
C GLY A 86 -9.61 5.13 -1.43
N VAL A 87 -10.33 6.24 -1.65
CA VAL A 87 -9.74 7.56 -1.90
C VAL A 87 -8.96 8.05 -0.67
N LEU A 88 -9.51 7.89 0.53
CA LEU A 88 -8.86 8.29 1.78
C LEU A 88 -7.53 7.53 1.98
N MET A 89 -7.54 6.21 1.80
CA MET A 89 -6.34 5.36 1.93
C MET A 89 -5.28 5.74 0.90
N GLU A 90 -5.64 5.93 -0.37
CA GLU A 90 -4.70 6.35 -1.42
C GLU A 90 -4.14 7.75 -1.15
N THR A 91 -4.96 8.67 -0.68
CA THR A 91 -4.53 10.05 -0.38
C THR A 91 -3.55 10.10 0.79
N LEU A 92 -3.85 9.39 1.88
CA LEU A 92 -3.05 9.39 3.11
C LEU A 92 -1.76 8.58 2.95
N PHE A 93 -1.85 7.36 2.41
CA PHE A 93 -0.74 6.40 2.42
C PHE A 93 -0.09 6.21 1.06
N LYS A 94 -0.62 6.83 -0.02
CA LYS A 94 -0.11 6.72 -1.40
C LYS A 94 -0.14 5.30 -1.95
N VAL A 95 -0.90 4.41 -1.31
CA VAL A 95 -1.11 3.02 -1.72
C VAL A 95 -2.59 2.69 -1.69
N ARG A 96 -2.98 1.71 -2.52
CA ARG A 96 -4.32 1.12 -2.59
C ARG A 96 -4.26 -0.29 -2.03
N TYR A 97 -5.21 -0.66 -1.21
CA TYR A 97 -5.33 -2.01 -0.67
C TYR A 97 -6.09 -2.95 -1.62
N TRP A 98 -6.83 -2.37 -2.57
CA TRP A 98 -7.49 -3.04 -3.70
C TRP A 98 -7.43 -2.14 -4.94
N ASP A 99 -7.53 -2.74 -6.12
CA ASP A 99 -7.55 -2.00 -7.39
C ASP A 99 -8.43 -2.71 -8.42
N TYR A 100 -9.51 -2.03 -8.81
CA TYR A 100 -10.45 -2.51 -9.83
C TYR A 100 -10.15 -1.95 -11.23
N SER A 101 -9.00 -1.36 -11.48
CA SER A 101 -8.66 -0.76 -12.77
C SER A 101 -8.77 -1.75 -13.95
N HIS A 102 -8.59 -3.05 -13.67
CA HIS A 102 -8.74 -4.12 -14.64
C HIS A 102 -10.20 -4.56 -14.89
N LYS A 103 -11.15 -4.13 -14.06
CA LYS A 103 -12.57 -4.49 -14.18
C LYS A 103 -13.28 -3.53 -15.14
N LYS A 104 -14.28 -4.08 -15.90
CA LYS A 104 -15.19 -3.27 -16.69
C LYS A 104 -16.07 -2.42 -15.77
N PHE A 105 -16.45 -1.21 -16.23
CA PHE A 105 -17.27 -0.28 -15.44
C PHE A 105 -16.71 0.02 -14.05
N ASN A 106 -15.38 0.23 -13.96
CA ASN A 106 -14.77 0.76 -12.74
C ASN A 106 -14.77 2.30 -12.77
N PHE A 107 -14.78 2.89 -11.58
CA PHE A 107 -14.60 4.33 -11.41
C PHE A 107 -13.31 4.58 -10.64
N GLN A 108 -12.32 5.16 -11.31
CA GLN A 108 -10.98 5.46 -10.81
C GLN A 108 -10.20 4.23 -10.27
N GLY A 109 -10.69 3.00 -10.50
CA GLY A 109 -10.15 1.77 -9.92
C GLY A 109 -10.49 1.58 -8.43
N GLN A 110 -11.25 2.48 -7.81
CA GLN A 110 -11.65 2.40 -6.40
C GLN A 110 -12.92 1.56 -6.19
N ILE A 111 -13.85 1.62 -7.14
CA ILE A 111 -15.12 0.88 -7.14
C ILE A 111 -15.38 0.32 -8.53
N CYS A 112 -16.22 -0.72 -8.63
CA CYS A 112 -16.70 -1.24 -9.90
C CYS A 112 -18.15 -1.70 -9.79
N LEU A 113 -18.84 -1.80 -10.95
CA LEU A 113 -20.25 -2.21 -10.98
C LEU A 113 -20.46 -3.60 -10.37
N GLU A 114 -19.54 -4.52 -10.61
CA GLU A 114 -19.62 -5.90 -10.09
C GLU A 114 -19.61 -5.91 -8.55
N SER A 115 -18.68 -5.15 -7.91
CA SER A 115 -18.64 -5.04 -6.45
C SER A 115 -19.89 -4.35 -5.91
N SER A 116 -20.36 -3.27 -6.56
CA SER A 116 -21.56 -2.56 -6.14
C SER A 116 -22.81 -3.43 -6.13
N LEU A 117 -23.00 -4.27 -7.15
CA LEU A 117 -24.12 -5.22 -7.23
C LEU A 117 -23.99 -6.32 -6.16
N ALA A 118 -22.78 -6.80 -5.91
CA ALA A 118 -22.50 -7.77 -4.85
C ALA A 118 -22.81 -7.19 -3.45
N TRP A 119 -22.51 -5.93 -3.20
CA TRP A 119 -22.84 -5.24 -1.95
C TRP A 119 -24.35 -5.19 -1.69
N GLY A 120 -25.17 -4.96 -2.73
CA GLY A 120 -26.63 -5.00 -2.60
C GLY A 120 -27.14 -6.39 -2.18
N LEU A 121 -26.63 -7.45 -2.81
CA LEU A 121 -26.98 -8.82 -2.44
C LEU A 121 -26.54 -9.16 -1.01
N LEU A 122 -25.31 -8.77 -0.65
CA LEU A 122 -24.79 -8.97 0.70
C LEU A 122 -25.60 -8.18 1.74
N THR A 123 -26.14 -7.02 1.40
CA THR A 123 -27.02 -6.24 2.29
C THR A 123 -28.31 -7.00 2.62
N ILE A 124 -28.94 -7.64 1.62
CA ILE A 124 -30.12 -8.49 1.88
C ILE A 124 -29.74 -9.66 2.79
N LEU A 125 -28.66 -10.38 2.45
CA LEU A 125 -28.17 -11.50 3.25
C LEU A 125 -27.86 -11.09 4.70
N MET A 126 -27.18 -9.95 4.84
CA MET A 126 -26.80 -9.37 6.12
C MET A 126 -28.02 -9.08 6.99
N THR A 127 -28.99 -8.35 6.45
CA THR A 127 -30.16 -7.89 7.21
C THR A 127 -31.17 -8.98 7.51
N ARG A 128 -31.35 -9.96 6.60
CA ARG A 128 -32.35 -11.00 6.73
C ARG A 128 -31.88 -12.27 7.47
N MET A 129 -30.60 -12.59 7.31
CA MET A 129 -30.08 -13.88 7.81
C MET A 129 -28.94 -13.71 8.82
N ILE A 130 -27.91 -12.92 8.50
CA ILE A 130 -26.68 -12.89 9.30
C ILE A 130 -26.88 -12.08 10.58
N HIS A 131 -27.53 -10.91 10.50
CA HIS A 131 -27.63 -10.00 11.66
C HIS A 131 -28.56 -10.53 12.76
N LYS A 132 -29.66 -11.18 12.42
CA LYS A 132 -30.67 -11.63 13.39
C LYS A 132 -30.10 -12.52 14.51
N PRO A 133 -29.33 -13.59 14.24
CA PRO A 133 -28.75 -14.38 15.33
C PRO A 133 -27.70 -13.61 16.14
N ILE A 134 -26.98 -12.67 15.52
CA ILE A 134 -25.95 -11.86 16.19
C ILE A 134 -26.63 -10.82 17.10
N GLU A 135 -27.70 -10.20 16.64
CA GLU A 135 -28.56 -9.34 17.45
C GLU A 135 -29.11 -10.09 18.67
N ALA A 136 -29.69 -11.26 18.45
CA ALA A 136 -30.23 -12.10 19.53
C ALA A 136 -29.15 -12.45 20.56
N PHE A 137 -27.93 -12.76 20.11
CA PHE A 137 -26.80 -13.02 20.98
C PHE A 137 -26.39 -11.77 21.77
N ALA A 138 -26.30 -10.59 21.15
CA ALA A 138 -25.96 -9.36 21.82
C ALA A 138 -26.99 -8.93 22.85
N LEU A 139 -28.29 -9.17 22.57
CA LEU A 139 -29.38 -8.88 23.49
C LEU A 139 -29.51 -9.90 24.64
N TRP A 140 -29.06 -11.13 24.42
CA TRP A 140 -29.03 -12.17 25.47
C TRP A 140 -27.93 -11.92 26.50
N LEU A 141 -26.83 -11.27 26.12
CA LEU A 141 -25.74 -10.96 27.07
C LEU A 141 -26.18 -9.94 28.11
N PRO A 142 -25.81 -10.14 29.40
CA PRO A 142 -25.96 -9.08 30.40
C PRO A 142 -25.27 -7.80 29.96
N SER A 143 -25.93 -6.65 30.13
CA SER A 143 -25.39 -5.35 29.65
C SER A 143 -24.02 -5.01 30.22
N SER A 144 -23.75 -5.41 31.48
CA SER A 144 -22.45 -5.23 32.13
C SER A 144 -21.33 -6.03 31.41
N VAL A 145 -21.62 -7.27 31.02
CA VAL A 145 -20.67 -8.15 30.30
C VAL A 145 -20.43 -7.59 28.90
N LEU A 146 -21.50 -7.27 28.17
CA LEU A 146 -21.39 -6.67 26.83
C LEU A 146 -20.55 -5.40 26.87
N THR A 147 -20.81 -4.50 27.82
CA THR A 147 -20.07 -3.26 27.98
C THR A 147 -18.60 -3.52 28.33
N GLY A 148 -18.32 -4.38 29.30
CA GLY A 148 -16.96 -4.71 29.73
C GLY A 148 -16.10 -5.28 28.58
N VAL A 149 -16.63 -6.30 27.89
CA VAL A 149 -15.92 -6.92 26.75
C VAL A 149 -15.71 -5.91 25.63
N THR A 150 -16.75 -5.15 25.25
CA THR A 150 -16.65 -4.16 24.17
C THR A 150 -15.61 -3.08 24.48
N MET A 151 -15.58 -2.59 25.73
CA MET A 151 -14.59 -1.59 26.13
C MET A 151 -13.15 -2.11 26.11
N ILE A 152 -12.91 -3.33 26.59
CA ILE A 152 -11.59 -3.97 26.51
C ILE A 152 -11.13 -4.10 25.04
N VAL A 153 -12.02 -4.61 24.19
CA VAL A 153 -11.72 -4.75 22.75
C VAL A 153 -11.47 -3.37 22.12
N THR A 154 -12.21 -2.33 22.52
CA THR A 154 -12.02 -0.97 22.02
C THR A 154 -10.61 -0.45 22.33
N VAL A 155 -10.13 -0.64 23.54
CA VAL A 155 -8.78 -0.18 23.95
C VAL A 155 -7.70 -0.91 23.14
N ILE A 156 -7.81 -2.26 23.02
CA ILE A 156 -6.86 -3.07 22.25
C ILE A 156 -6.89 -2.64 20.78
N PHE A 157 -8.08 -2.50 20.20
CA PHE A 157 -8.26 -2.08 18.81
C PHE A 157 -7.68 -0.69 18.56
N ALA A 158 -7.92 0.28 19.44
CA ALA A 158 -7.43 1.64 19.30
C ALA A 158 -5.89 1.68 19.32
N ALA A 159 -5.27 0.92 20.22
CA ALA A 159 -3.81 0.81 20.29
C ALA A 159 -3.23 0.18 19.00
N ASP A 160 -3.81 -0.92 18.53
CA ASP A 160 -3.36 -1.60 17.31
C ASP A 160 -3.60 -0.74 16.04
N PHE A 161 -4.74 -0.04 15.98
CA PHE A 161 -5.04 0.89 14.91
C PHE A 161 -4.01 2.02 14.84
N ALA A 162 -3.65 2.63 15.97
CA ALA A 162 -2.65 3.70 16.02
C ALA A 162 -1.27 3.22 15.54
N LEU A 163 -0.83 2.02 15.96
CA LEU A 163 0.43 1.43 15.53
C LEU A 163 0.42 1.12 14.02
N SER A 164 -0.67 0.55 13.51
CA SER A 164 -0.82 0.23 12.10
C SER A 164 -0.91 1.48 11.22
N PHE A 165 -1.60 2.52 11.71
CA PHE A 165 -1.69 3.80 11.04
C PHE A 165 -0.30 4.45 10.91
N LYS A 166 0.49 4.44 12.00
CA LYS A 166 1.88 4.91 11.97
C LYS A 166 2.72 4.12 10.97
N ALA A 167 2.60 2.78 10.97
CA ALA A 167 3.34 1.93 10.02
C ALA A 167 2.98 2.25 8.56
N ALA A 168 1.72 2.57 8.27
CA ALA A 168 1.28 2.98 6.93
C ALA A 168 1.79 4.37 6.53
N LEU A 169 1.90 5.32 7.46
CA LEU A 169 2.56 6.61 7.21
C LEU A 169 4.06 6.42 6.96
N ASP A 170 4.73 5.59 7.73
CA ASP A 170 6.15 5.28 7.53
C ASP A 170 6.38 4.61 6.16
N LEU A 171 5.45 3.75 5.69
CA LEU A 171 5.49 3.18 4.35
C LEU A 171 5.43 4.28 3.29
N ARG A 172 4.47 5.21 3.41
CA ARG A 172 4.38 6.35 2.50
C ARG A 172 5.70 7.13 2.43
N ASP A 173 6.27 7.44 3.59
CA ASP A 173 7.49 8.24 3.66
C ASP A 173 8.70 7.52 3.04
N VAL A 174 8.81 6.21 3.24
CA VAL A 174 9.84 5.38 2.57
C VAL A 174 9.64 5.38 1.06
N LEU A 175 8.40 5.22 0.56
CA LEU A 175 8.12 5.23 -0.88
C LEU A 175 8.49 6.59 -1.52
N VAL A 176 8.15 7.69 -0.84
CA VAL A 176 8.51 9.05 -1.31
C VAL A 176 10.03 9.22 -1.39
N ARG A 177 10.76 8.80 -0.34
CA ARG A 177 12.23 8.90 -0.31
C ARG A 177 12.89 7.99 -1.35
N MET A 178 12.35 6.79 -1.59
CA MET A 178 12.85 5.90 -2.64
C MET A 178 12.73 6.53 -4.03
N GLU A 179 11.61 7.19 -4.32
CA GLU A 179 11.42 7.91 -5.60
C GLU A 179 12.35 9.12 -5.71
N GLN A 180 12.48 9.92 -4.64
CA GLN A 180 13.40 11.05 -4.61
C GLN A 180 14.86 10.61 -4.84
N ALA A 181 15.28 9.51 -4.20
CA ALA A 181 16.63 8.98 -4.41
C ALA A 181 16.86 8.53 -5.86
N LYS A 182 15.83 7.94 -6.51
CA LYS A 182 15.89 7.60 -7.93
C LYS A 182 16.04 8.85 -8.80
N ASP A 183 15.21 9.87 -8.58
CA ASP A 183 15.27 11.14 -9.32
C ASP A 183 16.65 11.81 -9.19
N GLU A 184 17.24 11.74 -7.99
CA GLU A 184 18.59 12.28 -7.76
C GLU A 184 19.66 11.48 -8.53
N LEU A 185 19.58 10.15 -8.54
CA LEU A 185 20.49 9.32 -9.32
C LEU A 185 20.38 9.62 -10.83
N GLU A 186 19.17 9.78 -11.36
CA GLU A 186 18.97 10.16 -12.76
C GLU A 186 19.53 11.57 -13.07
N LYS A 187 19.38 12.53 -12.15
CA LYS A 187 19.99 13.86 -12.30
C LYS A 187 21.52 13.79 -12.29
N MET A 188 22.10 12.99 -11.38
CA MET A 188 23.56 12.78 -11.33
C MET A 188 24.07 12.14 -12.62
N GLN A 189 23.37 11.13 -13.14
CA GLN A 189 23.73 10.51 -14.41
C GLN A 189 23.76 11.54 -15.54
N ARG A 190 22.66 12.30 -15.69
CA ARG A 190 22.58 13.38 -16.70
C ARG A 190 23.69 14.40 -16.55
N ARG A 191 24.03 14.80 -15.33
CA ARG A 191 25.10 15.76 -15.06
C ARG A 191 26.47 15.19 -15.48
N LEU A 192 26.76 13.94 -15.13
CA LEU A 192 27.98 13.26 -15.53
C LEU A 192 28.07 13.09 -17.06
N ASP A 193 26.94 12.81 -17.72
CA ASP A 193 26.90 12.74 -19.20
C ASP A 193 27.24 14.09 -19.84
N VAL A 194 26.77 15.21 -19.28
CA VAL A 194 27.14 16.56 -19.75
C VAL A 194 28.63 16.83 -19.53
N ILE A 195 29.15 16.49 -18.35
CA ILE A 195 30.57 16.67 -18.01
C ILE A 195 31.46 15.89 -18.99
N LEU A 196 31.13 14.64 -19.25
CA LEU A 196 31.86 13.79 -20.19
C LEU A 196 31.66 14.23 -21.64
N ALA A 197 30.48 14.77 -22.00
CA ALA A 197 30.17 15.25 -23.33
C ALA A 197 31.03 16.44 -23.76
N VAL A 198 31.31 17.34 -22.83
CA VAL A 198 32.15 18.52 -23.11
C VAL A 198 33.61 18.14 -23.29
N SER A 199 34.05 16.98 -22.78
CA SER A 199 35.44 16.54 -22.79
C SER A 199 35.84 15.63 -23.97
N GLU A 200 34.87 15.08 -24.70
CA GLU A 200 35.09 14.12 -25.80
C GLU A 200 34.60 14.68 -27.14
N GLU A 201 35.49 14.71 -28.14
CA GLU A 201 35.21 15.17 -29.50
C GLU A 201 34.27 14.22 -30.32
N ASN A 202 33.90 13.06 -29.80
CA ASN A 202 33.21 12.00 -30.51
C ASN A 202 31.72 11.88 -30.11
N TRP A 203 30.91 12.86 -30.55
CA TRP A 203 29.47 12.97 -30.29
C TRP A 203 28.62 11.85 -30.94
N GLU A 204 29.03 11.31 -32.07
CA GLU A 204 28.20 10.35 -32.84
C GLU A 204 28.12 8.96 -32.21
N ASN A 205 29.18 8.48 -31.57
CA ASN A 205 29.16 7.19 -30.89
C ASN A 205 28.26 7.20 -29.62
N ARG A 206 28.14 8.33 -28.98
CA ARG A 206 27.27 8.51 -27.79
C ARG A 206 25.79 8.59 -28.12
N LYS A 207 25.43 9.09 -29.30
CA LYS A 207 24.02 9.11 -29.73
C LYS A 207 23.48 7.69 -29.93
N LYS A 208 24.34 6.74 -30.30
CA LYS A 208 23.99 5.31 -30.38
C LYS A 208 23.82 4.67 -29.00
N GLU A 209 24.71 4.96 -28.04
CA GLU A 209 24.61 4.46 -26.66
C GLU A 209 23.40 5.06 -25.92
N TRP A 210 23.08 6.33 -26.16
CA TRP A 210 21.90 7.00 -25.62
C TRP A 210 20.59 6.35 -26.11
N ASN A 211 20.50 6.06 -27.41
CA ASN A 211 19.31 5.41 -27.97
C ASN A 211 19.12 3.97 -27.46
N GLN A 212 20.20 3.21 -27.25
CA GLN A 212 20.14 1.89 -26.62
C GLN A 212 19.71 1.96 -25.14
N SER A 213 20.15 2.99 -24.39
CA SER A 213 19.79 3.19 -22.99
C SER A 213 18.32 3.60 -22.82
N VAL A 214 17.72 4.29 -23.80
CA VAL A 214 16.29 4.67 -23.81
C VAL A 214 15.41 3.46 -24.17
N GLU A 215 15.91 2.52 -24.94
CA GLU A 215 15.15 1.35 -25.37
C GLU A 215 15.07 0.24 -24.30
N SER A 216 16.03 0.20 -23.36
CA SER A 216 16.01 -0.67 -22.17
C SER A 216 14.97 -0.28 -21.12
N THR A 217 14.16 0.74 -21.38
CA THR A 217 13.16 1.37 -20.47
C THR A 217 12.01 0.44 -20.04
N LYS A 218 12.00 -0.83 -20.45
CA LYS A 218 11.01 -1.86 -20.05
C LYS A 218 11.46 -2.79 -18.93
N ALA A 219 12.69 -2.65 -18.43
CA ALA A 219 13.20 -3.45 -17.32
C ALA A 219 12.62 -2.97 -15.96
N GLY A 220 12.38 -3.89 -15.02
CA GLY A 220 11.83 -3.58 -13.71
C GLY A 220 12.72 -2.67 -12.88
N PHE A 221 12.14 -1.98 -11.88
CA PHE A 221 12.77 -0.92 -11.07
C PHE A 221 14.13 -1.31 -10.45
N VAL A 222 14.27 -2.55 -9.94
CA VAL A 222 15.53 -3.05 -9.35
C VAL A 222 16.62 -3.12 -10.42
N GLN A 223 16.29 -3.67 -11.57
CA GLN A 223 17.23 -3.80 -12.68
C GLN A 223 17.62 -2.42 -13.25
N ARG A 224 16.67 -1.52 -13.40
CA ARG A 224 16.92 -0.12 -13.81
C ARG A 224 17.79 0.63 -12.82
N ARG A 225 17.59 0.43 -11.52
CA ARG A 225 18.42 1.04 -10.49
C ARG A 225 19.85 0.53 -10.53
N ASP A 226 20.04 -0.79 -10.64
CA ASP A 226 21.37 -1.41 -10.70
C ASP A 226 22.11 -1.00 -11.99
N GLU A 227 21.40 -0.83 -13.09
CA GLU A 227 21.90 -0.26 -14.34
C GLU A 227 22.29 1.22 -14.18
N LEU A 228 21.46 2.05 -13.48
CA LEU A 228 21.78 3.44 -13.17
C LEU A 228 23.02 3.52 -12.28
N VAL A 229 23.09 2.73 -11.21
CA VAL A 229 24.23 2.69 -10.28
C VAL A 229 25.52 2.30 -11.03
N SER A 230 25.48 1.19 -11.75
CA SER A 230 26.65 0.74 -12.53
C SER A 230 27.04 1.73 -13.63
N GLY A 231 26.05 2.36 -14.27
CA GLY A 231 26.26 3.42 -15.26
C GLY A 231 26.92 4.66 -14.67
N ILE A 232 26.50 5.08 -13.49
CA ILE A 232 27.11 6.22 -12.77
C ILE A 232 28.54 5.89 -12.32
N GLU A 233 28.77 4.69 -11.78
CA GLU A 233 30.12 4.24 -11.39
C GLU A 233 31.10 4.25 -12.58
N LYS A 234 30.70 3.67 -13.73
CA LYS A 234 31.51 3.72 -14.94
C LYS A 234 31.84 5.15 -15.39
N ARG A 235 30.86 6.06 -15.27
CA ARG A 235 31.08 7.49 -15.62
C ARG A 235 32.02 8.19 -14.66
N PHE A 236 31.96 7.87 -13.36
CA PHE A 236 32.92 8.39 -12.40
C PHE A 236 34.35 7.92 -12.67
N GLU A 237 34.55 6.63 -12.96
CA GLU A 237 35.88 6.11 -13.30
C GLU A 237 36.42 6.75 -14.61
N ARG A 238 35.59 6.90 -15.62
CA ARG A 238 35.97 7.59 -16.86
C ARG A 238 36.29 9.09 -16.64
N ALA A 239 35.50 9.79 -15.82
CA ALA A 239 35.79 11.17 -15.46
C ALA A 239 37.14 11.31 -14.70
N LYS A 240 37.45 10.34 -13.83
CA LYS A 240 38.72 10.28 -13.10
C LYS A 240 39.92 10.04 -14.02
N GLU A 241 39.80 9.23 -15.06
CA GLU A 241 40.82 8.98 -16.07
C GLU A 241 41.13 10.25 -16.92
N LEU A 242 40.10 11.05 -17.20
CA LEU A 242 40.21 12.29 -18.00
C LEU A 242 40.69 13.50 -17.20
N LEU A 243 40.58 13.46 -15.87
CA LEU A 243 41.04 14.57 -14.99
C LEU A 243 42.52 14.96 -15.15
N PRO A 244 43.50 14.01 -15.25
CA PRO A 244 44.90 14.34 -15.40
C PRO A 244 45.25 14.98 -16.76
N SER A 245 44.43 14.76 -17.78
CA SER A 245 44.70 15.27 -19.15
C SER A 245 44.29 16.72 -19.38
N GLY A 246 43.69 17.38 -18.35
CA GLY A 246 43.21 18.78 -18.49
C GLY A 246 42.00 18.93 -19.43
N ARG A 247 41.46 17.83 -19.94
CA ARG A 247 40.35 17.82 -20.92
C ARG A 247 38.96 17.96 -20.27
N LEU A 248 38.87 17.84 -18.94
CA LEU A 248 37.63 18.07 -18.20
C LEU A 248 37.52 19.55 -17.80
N ASN A 249 36.54 20.22 -18.35
CA ASN A 249 36.20 21.62 -17.94
C ASN A 249 35.30 21.62 -16.69
N VAL A 250 35.71 20.88 -15.65
CA VAL A 250 34.94 20.70 -14.40
C VAL A 250 35.88 20.79 -13.20
N ASN A 251 35.41 21.49 -12.16
CA ASN A 251 36.12 21.57 -10.90
C ASN A 251 36.14 20.21 -10.18
N ARG A 252 37.32 19.79 -9.70
CA ARG A 252 37.49 18.59 -8.87
C ARG A 252 36.49 18.52 -7.71
N GLU A 253 36.13 19.66 -7.14
CA GLU A 253 35.15 19.77 -6.06
C GLU A 253 33.74 19.31 -6.47
N GLU A 254 33.30 19.62 -7.71
CA GLU A 254 31.99 19.19 -8.22
C GLU A 254 31.92 17.68 -8.38
N LEU A 255 32.98 17.06 -8.89
CA LEU A 255 33.02 15.58 -9.00
C LEU A 255 33.05 14.89 -7.64
N PHE A 256 33.74 15.50 -6.68
CA PHE A 256 33.79 15.00 -5.31
C PHE A 256 32.42 15.11 -4.61
N ASP A 257 31.74 16.25 -4.78
CA ASP A 257 30.38 16.46 -4.26
C ASP A 257 29.36 15.47 -4.87
N LEU A 258 29.39 15.28 -6.19
CA LEU A 258 28.55 14.29 -6.87
C LEU A 258 28.82 12.88 -6.37
N ARG A 259 30.09 12.50 -6.16
CA ARG A 259 30.46 11.17 -5.65
C ARG A 259 30.02 10.97 -4.20
N SER A 260 30.12 12.00 -3.37
CA SER A 260 29.63 11.97 -1.98
C SER A 260 28.11 11.76 -1.92
N LYS A 261 27.35 12.53 -2.70
CA LYS A 261 25.89 12.39 -2.82
C LYS A 261 25.48 11.01 -3.35
N PHE A 262 26.21 10.47 -4.30
CA PHE A 262 26.01 9.12 -4.82
C PHE A 262 26.19 8.07 -3.72
N GLY A 263 27.25 8.17 -2.90
CA GLY A 263 27.48 7.25 -1.78
C GLY A 263 26.36 7.25 -0.75
N VAL A 264 25.79 8.42 -0.43
CA VAL A 264 24.65 8.55 0.50
C VAL A 264 23.41 7.88 -0.08
N ASN A 265 23.11 8.09 -1.37
CA ASN A 265 21.94 7.50 -2.03
C ASN A 265 22.03 5.97 -2.20
N LEU A 266 23.25 5.40 -2.17
CA LEU A 266 23.44 3.95 -2.21
C LEU A 266 23.08 3.25 -0.89
N GLN A 267 23.30 3.87 0.26
CA GLN A 267 23.19 3.22 1.58
C GLN A 267 21.74 2.96 2.02
N ARG A 268 20.78 3.75 1.58
CA ARG A 268 19.33 3.63 1.89
C ARG A 268 19.02 3.22 3.34
N PRO A 269 19.48 3.96 4.34
CA PRO A 269 19.29 3.57 5.74
C PRO A 269 17.80 3.48 6.14
N GLU A 270 16.92 4.25 5.49
CA GLU A 270 15.48 4.21 5.74
C GLU A 270 14.84 2.89 5.31
N LEU A 271 15.24 2.36 4.14
CA LEU A 271 14.76 1.05 3.67
C LEU A 271 15.19 -0.06 4.65
N ALA A 272 16.46 -0.02 5.08
CA ALA A 272 16.98 -0.99 6.02
C ALA A 272 16.27 -0.92 7.39
N SER A 273 16.01 0.29 7.89
CA SER A 273 15.30 0.50 9.16
C SER A 273 13.83 0.07 9.06
N PHE A 274 13.16 0.35 7.94
CA PHE A 274 11.80 -0.09 7.67
C PHE A 274 11.69 -1.61 7.67
N LEU A 275 12.62 -2.30 7.00
CA LEU A 275 12.62 -3.75 6.89
C LEU A 275 12.99 -4.46 8.20
N LYS A 276 13.70 -3.82 9.12
CA LYS A 276 13.96 -4.35 10.47
C LYS A 276 12.71 -4.38 11.35
N ASP A 277 11.78 -3.46 11.14
CA ASP A 277 10.56 -3.38 11.92
C ASP A 277 9.56 -4.48 11.50
N PHE A 278 9.27 -5.38 12.44
CA PHE A 278 8.37 -6.51 12.22
C PHE A 278 6.97 -6.05 11.78
N THR A 279 6.44 -4.99 12.39
CA THR A 279 5.10 -4.45 12.11
C THR A 279 4.97 -3.98 10.67
N LYS A 280 5.99 -3.26 10.19
CA LYS A 280 6.02 -2.70 8.83
C LYS A 280 6.17 -3.80 7.78
N ARG A 281 7.01 -4.79 8.04
CA ARG A 281 7.13 -5.97 7.16
C ARG A 281 5.84 -6.78 7.09
N ASP A 282 5.19 -6.98 8.24
CA ASP A 282 3.96 -7.78 8.31
C ASP A 282 2.82 -7.12 7.56
N MET A 283 2.71 -5.79 7.62
CA MET A 283 1.76 -5.00 6.83
C MET A 283 1.92 -5.23 5.32
N LEU A 284 3.16 -5.20 4.79
CA LEU A 284 3.42 -5.48 3.37
C LEU A 284 3.03 -6.91 2.98
N ARG A 285 3.33 -7.86 3.86
CA ARG A 285 3.08 -9.29 3.63
C ARG A 285 1.60 -9.66 3.79
N GLY A 286 0.91 -8.96 4.66
CA GLY A 286 -0.52 -9.10 4.87
C GLY A 286 -1.36 -8.57 3.71
N ASN A 287 -0.77 -7.70 2.88
CA ASN A 287 -1.47 -7.06 1.77
C ASN A 287 -0.73 -7.28 0.42
N PRO A 288 -0.66 -8.52 -0.09
CA PRO A 288 0.07 -8.83 -1.32
C PRO A 288 -0.48 -8.07 -2.54
N GLY A 289 -1.79 -7.87 -2.61
CA GLY A 289 -2.47 -7.12 -3.67
C GLY A 289 -2.39 -5.59 -3.57
N MET A 290 -1.64 -5.04 -2.59
CA MET A 290 -1.45 -3.59 -2.46
C MET A 290 -0.73 -3.04 -3.68
N VAL A 291 -1.21 -1.92 -4.23
CA VAL A 291 -0.63 -1.24 -5.39
C VAL A 291 -0.45 0.24 -5.12
N SER A 292 0.44 0.90 -5.87
CA SER A 292 0.57 2.36 -5.85
C SER A 292 0.63 2.87 -7.28
N LYS A 293 -0.21 3.83 -7.64
CA LYS A 293 -0.16 4.44 -8.97
C LYS A 293 1.10 5.28 -9.18
N LYS A 294 1.48 6.02 -8.15
CA LYS A 294 2.62 6.95 -8.22
C LYS A 294 3.94 6.27 -7.93
N PHE A 295 3.98 5.29 -7.02
CA PHE A 295 5.19 4.66 -6.51
C PHE A 295 5.19 3.15 -6.78
N SER A 296 4.67 2.73 -7.95
CA SER A 296 4.50 1.30 -8.27
C SER A 296 5.82 0.53 -8.22
N GLU A 297 6.87 1.08 -8.83
CA GLU A 297 8.18 0.44 -8.89
C GLU A 297 8.85 0.36 -7.50
N ALA A 298 8.79 1.46 -6.73
CA ALA A 298 9.33 1.50 -5.37
C ALA A 298 8.61 0.53 -4.43
N LEU A 299 7.28 0.41 -4.54
CA LEU A 299 6.49 -0.51 -3.75
C LEU A 299 6.82 -1.98 -4.08
N GLU A 300 6.99 -2.32 -5.34
CA GLU A 300 7.36 -3.67 -5.76
C GLU A 300 8.78 -4.05 -5.31
N GLU A 301 9.75 -3.12 -5.37
CA GLU A 301 11.08 -3.33 -4.79
C GLU A 301 11.00 -3.57 -3.28
N LEU A 302 10.21 -2.78 -2.57
CA LEU A 302 10.03 -2.91 -1.13
C LEU A 302 9.42 -4.27 -0.75
N LYS A 303 8.40 -4.73 -1.48
CA LYS A 303 7.80 -6.06 -1.29
C LYS A 303 8.81 -7.18 -1.52
N LYS A 304 9.60 -7.12 -2.61
CA LYS A 304 10.66 -8.11 -2.88
C LYS A 304 11.71 -8.13 -1.77
N SER A 305 12.19 -6.96 -1.35
CA SER A 305 13.15 -6.82 -0.27
C SER A 305 12.63 -7.36 1.07
N ALA A 306 11.34 -7.19 1.37
CA ALA A 306 10.71 -7.74 2.57
C ALA A 306 10.64 -9.27 2.57
N VAL A 307 10.47 -9.88 1.40
CA VAL A 307 10.49 -11.36 1.24
C VAL A 307 11.92 -11.90 1.42
N GLU A 308 12.91 -11.24 0.80
CA GLU A 308 14.32 -11.64 0.89
C GLU A 308 14.87 -11.50 2.31
N TYR A 309 14.56 -10.43 3.00
CA TYR A 309 14.97 -10.20 4.38
C TYR A 309 14.55 -11.37 5.28
N LYS A 310 13.31 -11.86 5.16
CA LYS A 310 12.83 -13.00 5.92
C LYS A 310 13.53 -14.32 5.57
N LYS A 311 13.93 -14.52 4.31
CA LYS A 311 14.70 -15.71 3.92
C LYS A 311 16.08 -15.73 4.60
N ARG A 312 16.68 -14.55 4.81
CA ARG A 312 17.96 -14.39 5.53
C ARG A 312 17.83 -14.61 7.04
N GLU A 313 16.72 -14.16 7.66
CA GLU A 313 16.47 -14.40 9.10
C GLU A 313 16.23 -15.89 9.44
N LYS A 314 15.86 -16.72 8.45
CA LYS A 314 15.60 -18.16 8.66
C LYS A 314 16.81 -19.06 8.39
N LYS A 315 17.89 -18.50 7.85
CA LYS A 315 19.20 -19.17 7.69
C LYS A 315 20.13 -18.84 8.85
#